data_effb334f44edbd3e4d697ac3e64f1bc6
#
_entry.id   effb334f44edbd3e4d697ac3e64f1bc6
#
_cell.length_a   1.000
_cell.length_b   1.000
_cell.length_c   1.000
_cell.angle_alpha   90.00
_cell.angle_beta   90.00
_cell.angle_gamma   90.00
#
_symmetry.space_group_name_H-M   'P 1'
#
loop_
_entity.id
_entity.type
_entity.pdbx_description
1 polymer ?
#
loop_
_entity_poly.entity_id
_entity_poly.type
_entity_poly.pdbx_seq_one_letter_code
_entity_poly.pdbx_strand_id
1 'polypeptide(L)'
;VSRGLGDVYKRQIDNFPESLGIWERQDYQRNFLMNGLKNTQPDDLIIYSDADEIINPEVISDLPNIGNNIVICEQYCFYYKLNLLSEQYKDVWEGSRVSKFKNLKSFSWLRLIAKKNLKYSFFRFDKFKKIKVLNKAGWHFSYLMTEEDIQKKIKAWTHSELDTPEITDLDTIKNRVKENKDLFGRNIKFSKLEFSEQF
;
A
#
# COMPACT_ATOMS: atom_id res chain seq x y z
N VAL A 1 -22.25 3.02 -23.57
CA VAL A 1 -20.91 3.57 -23.90
C VAL A 1 -19.89 2.71 -23.16
N SER A 2 -19.16 1.86 -23.88
CA SER A 2 -17.99 1.19 -23.36
C SER A 2 -16.97 2.27 -23.00
N ARG A 3 -16.84 2.58 -21.73
CA ARG A 3 -15.70 3.37 -21.25
C ARG A 3 -14.51 2.43 -21.29
N GLY A 4 -13.65 2.57 -22.30
CA GLY A 4 -12.39 1.87 -22.37
C GLY A 4 -11.59 2.06 -21.08
N LEU A 5 -10.73 1.11 -20.77
CA LEU A 5 -9.68 1.31 -19.78
C LEU A 5 -8.93 2.58 -20.18
N GLY A 6 -8.77 3.52 -19.24
CA GLY A 6 -8.00 4.73 -19.49
C GLY A 6 -6.57 4.40 -19.90
N ASP A 7 -5.85 5.40 -20.38
CA ASP A 7 -4.46 5.24 -20.80
C ASP A 7 -3.58 4.73 -19.66
N VAL A 8 -2.82 3.67 -19.92
CA VAL A 8 -1.84 3.11 -19.00
C VAL A 8 -0.46 3.58 -19.41
N TYR A 9 0.23 4.29 -18.52
CA TYR A 9 1.58 4.80 -18.75
C TYR A 9 2.57 4.16 -17.81
N LYS A 10 3.62 3.55 -18.37
CA LYS A 10 4.81 3.15 -17.63
C LYS A 10 5.75 4.37 -17.51
N ARG A 11 6.17 4.69 -16.29
CA ARG A 11 7.21 5.67 -16.01
C ARG A 11 8.40 4.96 -15.39
N GLN A 12 9.51 4.91 -16.09
CA GLN A 12 10.73 4.27 -15.65
C GLN A 12 11.72 5.29 -15.13
N ILE A 13 12.42 4.94 -14.06
CA ILE A 13 13.58 5.68 -13.56
C ILE A 13 14.81 4.93 -14.07
N ASP A 14 15.52 5.54 -15.00
CA ASP A 14 16.69 4.90 -15.61
C ASP A 14 17.91 5.00 -14.68
N ASN A 15 18.04 6.10 -13.95
CA ASN A 15 19.13 6.30 -13.02
C ASN A 15 18.64 6.97 -11.73
N PHE A 16 18.99 6.39 -10.59
CA PHE A 16 18.85 7.06 -9.30
C PHE A 16 20.07 7.94 -9.06
N PRO A 17 19.90 9.13 -8.43
CA PRO A 17 21.05 9.90 -7.94
C PRO A 17 21.91 9.04 -7.01
N GLU A 18 23.24 9.04 -7.23
CA GLU A 18 24.17 8.15 -6.52
C GLU A 18 24.20 8.38 -5.00
N SER A 19 23.94 9.62 -4.57
CA SER A 19 23.98 10.03 -3.17
C SER A 19 22.78 9.54 -2.33
N LEU A 20 21.74 8.95 -2.95
CA LEU A 20 20.52 8.59 -2.24
C LEU A 20 20.69 7.31 -1.43
N GLY A 21 20.37 7.38 -0.14
CA GLY A 21 20.18 6.23 0.72
C GLY A 21 18.92 5.41 0.33
N ILE A 22 18.76 4.25 0.95
CA ILE A 22 17.68 3.29 0.59
C ILE A 22 16.29 3.93 0.73
N TRP A 23 16.01 4.62 1.83
CA TRP A 23 14.73 5.31 2.07
C TRP A 23 14.51 6.48 1.13
N GLU A 24 15.57 7.23 0.82
CA GLU A 24 15.51 8.35 -0.12
C GLU A 24 15.22 7.87 -1.54
N ARG A 25 15.75 6.71 -1.95
CA ARG A 25 15.40 6.07 -3.24
C ARG A 25 13.93 5.70 -3.32
N GLN A 26 13.35 5.16 -2.24
CA GLN A 26 11.93 4.86 -2.19
C GLN A 26 11.07 6.13 -2.31
N ASP A 27 11.44 7.20 -1.61
CA ASP A 27 10.74 8.48 -1.70
C ASP A 27 10.91 9.12 -3.08
N TYR A 28 12.09 9.03 -3.67
CA TYR A 28 12.35 9.47 -5.03
C TYR A 28 11.46 8.74 -6.03
N GLN A 29 11.40 7.40 -5.95
CA GLN A 29 10.55 6.57 -6.80
C GLN A 29 9.07 6.95 -6.68
N ARG A 30 8.57 7.11 -5.45
CA ARG A 30 7.18 7.54 -5.22
C ARG A 30 6.91 8.91 -5.82
N ASN A 31 7.78 9.87 -5.56
CA ASN A 31 7.60 11.23 -6.03
C ASN A 31 7.79 11.37 -7.55
N PHE A 32 8.51 10.45 -8.19
CA PHE A 32 8.64 10.40 -9.65
C PHE A 32 7.30 10.23 -10.37
N LEU A 33 6.30 9.64 -9.71
CA LEU A 33 4.93 9.50 -10.21
C LEU A 33 4.26 10.87 -10.48
N MET A 34 4.71 11.95 -9.83
CA MET A 34 4.22 13.31 -10.10
C MET A 34 4.39 13.71 -11.57
N ASN A 35 5.38 13.16 -12.26
CA ASN A 35 5.61 13.39 -13.68
C ASN A 35 4.46 12.86 -14.58
N GLY A 36 3.64 11.95 -14.06
CA GLY A 36 2.44 11.47 -14.74
C GLY A 36 1.24 12.42 -14.69
N LEU A 37 1.29 13.44 -13.83
CA LEU A 37 0.13 14.30 -13.51
C LEU A 37 0.10 15.62 -14.27
N LYS A 38 0.85 15.75 -15.38
CA LYS A 38 0.99 17.04 -16.12
C LYS A 38 -0.33 17.63 -16.64
N ASN A 39 -1.29 16.77 -16.99
CA ASN A 39 -2.58 17.16 -17.55
C ASN A 39 -3.73 17.09 -16.55
N THR A 40 -3.43 16.85 -15.26
CA THR A 40 -4.41 16.67 -14.20
C THR A 40 -5.03 18.01 -13.79
N GLN A 41 -6.35 18.04 -13.65
CA GLN A 41 -7.08 19.21 -13.20
C GLN A 41 -7.14 19.30 -11.66
N PRO A 42 -7.29 20.47 -11.06
CA PRO A 42 -7.26 20.65 -9.61
C PRO A 42 -8.22 19.77 -8.81
N ASP A 43 -9.39 19.46 -9.36
CA ASP A 43 -10.43 18.66 -8.71
C ASP A 43 -10.42 17.17 -9.09
N ASP A 44 -9.49 16.76 -9.98
CA ASP A 44 -9.31 15.35 -10.30
C ASP A 44 -8.89 14.54 -9.07
N LEU A 45 -9.42 13.33 -8.99
CA LEU A 45 -9.08 12.38 -7.92
C LEU A 45 -7.80 11.64 -8.27
N ILE A 46 -6.85 11.72 -7.38
CA ILE A 46 -5.60 10.97 -7.40
C ILE A 46 -5.72 9.81 -6.44
N ILE A 47 -5.64 8.61 -6.97
CA ILE A 47 -5.61 7.37 -6.19
C ILE A 47 -4.18 6.86 -6.21
N TYR A 48 -3.57 6.73 -5.04
CA TYR A 48 -2.26 6.12 -4.86
C TYR A 48 -2.42 4.76 -4.19
N SER A 49 -1.90 3.73 -4.83
CA SER A 49 -1.86 2.35 -4.32
C SER A 49 -0.47 1.76 -4.55
N ASP A 50 0.02 0.98 -3.61
CA ASP A 50 1.16 0.11 -3.88
C ASP A 50 0.71 -1.02 -4.84
N ALA A 51 1.63 -1.70 -5.51
CA ALA A 51 1.31 -2.66 -6.59
C ALA A 51 0.48 -3.87 -6.12
N ASP A 52 0.49 -4.15 -4.84
CA ASP A 52 -0.22 -5.24 -4.17
C ASP A 52 -1.47 -4.76 -3.40
N GLU A 53 -1.92 -3.53 -3.64
CA GLU A 53 -3.13 -2.95 -3.06
C GLU A 53 -4.21 -2.74 -4.13
N ILE A 54 -5.41 -3.25 -3.88
CA ILE A 54 -6.57 -3.11 -4.78
C ILE A 54 -7.71 -2.45 -4.00
N ILE A 55 -8.24 -1.35 -4.55
CA ILE A 55 -9.40 -0.67 -3.96
C ILE A 55 -10.68 -1.45 -4.34
N ASN A 56 -11.58 -1.60 -3.36
CA ASN A 56 -12.90 -2.16 -3.62
C ASN A 56 -13.69 -1.19 -4.54
N PRO A 57 -14.18 -1.66 -5.71
CA PRO A 57 -14.97 -0.83 -6.61
C PRO A 57 -16.21 -0.21 -5.97
N GLU A 58 -16.81 -0.83 -4.96
CA GLU A 58 -18.00 -0.33 -4.28
C GLU A 58 -17.78 1.02 -3.58
N VAL A 59 -16.54 1.26 -3.06
CA VAL A 59 -16.24 2.54 -2.40
C VAL A 59 -15.89 3.66 -3.38
N ILE A 60 -15.70 3.36 -4.65
CA ILE A 60 -15.30 4.35 -5.66
C ILE A 60 -16.39 5.42 -5.84
N SER A 61 -17.67 5.04 -5.72
CA SER A 61 -18.79 5.97 -5.81
C SER A 61 -18.77 7.09 -4.75
N ASP A 62 -18.16 6.82 -3.60
CA ASP A 62 -18.08 7.77 -2.49
C ASP A 62 -16.89 8.74 -2.61
N LEU A 63 -15.92 8.44 -3.46
CA LEU A 63 -14.70 9.22 -3.59
C LEU A 63 -14.90 10.64 -4.13
N PRO A 64 -15.84 10.94 -5.06
CA PRO A 64 -16.07 12.32 -5.52
C PRO A 64 -16.44 13.29 -4.39
N ASN A 65 -17.04 12.79 -3.31
CA ASN A 65 -17.56 13.56 -2.18
C ASN A 65 -16.55 13.74 -1.02
N ILE A 66 -15.25 13.54 -1.27
CA ILE A 66 -14.23 13.67 -0.22
C ILE A 66 -13.94 15.10 0.23
N GLY A 67 -14.40 16.12 -0.53
CA GLY A 67 -14.08 17.52 -0.24
C GLY A 67 -12.58 17.78 -0.28
N ASN A 68 -12.05 18.40 0.78
CA ASN A 68 -10.61 18.65 0.95
C ASN A 68 -9.92 17.63 1.89
N ASN A 69 -10.56 16.49 2.13
CA ASN A 69 -9.97 15.46 2.93
C ASN A 69 -8.99 14.60 2.11
N ILE A 70 -8.02 14.02 2.80
CA ILE A 70 -7.29 12.85 2.31
C ILE A 70 -8.06 11.62 2.78
N VAL A 71 -8.31 10.69 1.88
CA VAL A 71 -8.95 9.41 2.22
C VAL A 71 -7.87 8.36 2.47
N ILE A 72 -8.03 7.63 3.56
CA ILE A 72 -7.28 6.41 3.87
C ILE A 72 -8.22 5.23 3.63
N CYS A 73 -7.83 4.33 2.73
CA CYS A 73 -8.56 3.09 2.48
C CYS A 73 -8.03 2.01 3.44
N GLU A 74 -8.83 1.62 4.42
CA GLU A 74 -8.53 0.45 5.25
C GLU A 74 -8.90 -0.82 4.47
N GLN A 75 -7.94 -1.72 4.34
CA GLN A 75 -8.00 -2.88 3.48
C GLN A 75 -7.79 -4.17 4.27
N TYR A 76 -8.40 -5.26 3.82
CA TYR A 76 -8.08 -6.59 4.29
C TYR A 76 -6.66 -6.97 3.84
N CYS A 77 -5.88 -7.58 4.72
CA CYS A 77 -4.52 -7.96 4.41
C CYS A 77 -4.40 -9.49 4.31
N PHE A 78 -4.08 -9.97 3.11
CA PHE A 78 -3.89 -11.38 2.80
C PHE A 78 -2.42 -11.70 2.59
N TYR A 79 -2.01 -12.91 2.98
CA TYR A 79 -0.64 -13.39 2.84
C TYR A 79 -0.60 -14.66 1.99
N TYR A 80 0.37 -14.78 1.11
CA TYR A 80 0.70 -15.95 0.29
C TYR A 80 -0.42 -16.45 -0.64
N LYS A 81 -1.67 -16.36 -0.22
CA LYS A 81 -2.86 -16.88 -0.91
C LYS A 81 -3.95 -15.84 -0.90
N LEU A 82 -4.83 -15.86 -1.91
CA LEU A 82 -5.94 -14.92 -2.03
C LEU A 82 -6.94 -15.01 -0.86
N ASN A 83 -6.97 -16.13 -0.16
CA ASN A 83 -7.91 -16.40 0.91
C ASN A 83 -7.28 -16.62 2.30
N LEU A 84 -6.01 -16.26 2.49
CA LEU A 84 -5.35 -16.38 3.79
C LEU A 84 -5.27 -15.01 4.46
N LEU A 85 -6.30 -14.66 5.23
CA LEU A 85 -6.44 -13.39 5.91
C LEU A 85 -5.54 -13.31 7.14
N SER A 86 -4.82 -12.21 7.29
CA SER A 86 -4.07 -11.90 8.50
C SER A 86 -5.01 -11.31 9.56
N GLU A 87 -5.18 -11.99 10.71
CA GLU A 87 -6.02 -11.53 11.80
C GLU A 87 -5.50 -10.23 12.46
N GLN A 88 -4.18 -10.01 12.44
CA GLN A 88 -3.59 -8.79 12.96
C GLN A 88 -3.96 -7.55 12.15
N TYR A 89 -4.10 -7.70 10.82
CA TYR A 89 -4.39 -6.61 9.90
C TYR A 89 -5.80 -6.71 9.30
N LYS A 90 -6.70 -7.45 9.96
CA LYS A 90 -8.11 -7.49 9.59
C LYS A 90 -8.69 -6.08 9.75
N ASP A 91 -9.17 -5.51 8.66
CA ASP A 91 -9.78 -4.17 8.61
C ASP A 91 -8.90 -3.02 9.12
N VAL A 92 -7.56 -3.19 9.21
CA VAL A 92 -6.67 -2.16 9.77
C VAL A 92 -5.44 -1.85 8.93
N TRP A 93 -5.26 -2.53 7.80
CA TRP A 93 -4.19 -2.16 6.87
C TRP A 93 -4.51 -0.81 6.23
N GLU A 94 -3.73 0.20 6.58
CA GLU A 94 -3.86 1.52 5.98
C GLU A 94 -3.23 1.51 4.58
N GLY A 95 -3.98 0.99 3.59
CA GLY A 95 -3.53 0.79 2.22
C GLY A 95 -3.58 2.05 1.37
N SER A 96 -4.31 2.00 0.27
CA SER A 96 -4.40 3.07 -0.71
C SER A 96 -4.80 4.43 -0.12
N ARG A 97 -4.35 5.49 -0.75
CA ARG A 97 -4.66 6.89 -0.38
C ARG A 97 -5.35 7.60 -1.54
N VAL A 98 -6.35 8.43 -1.22
CA VAL A 98 -7.03 9.25 -2.22
C VAL A 98 -6.98 10.71 -1.83
N SER A 99 -6.73 11.57 -2.81
CA SER A 99 -6.68 13.02 -2.66
C SER A 99 -7.22 13.71 -3.91
N LYS A 100 -7.77 14.90 -3.79
CA LYS A 100 -7.86 15.78 -4.95
C LYS A 100 -6.47 16.30 -5.32
N PHE A 101 -6.20 16.47 -6.62
CA PHE A 101 -4.88 16.92 -7.09
C PHE A 101 -4.45 18.23 -6.43
N LYS A 102 -5.34 19.21 -6.29
CA LYS A 102 -5.06 20.49 -5.61
C LYS A 102 -4.58 20.36 -4.16
N ASN A 103 -4.85 19.23 -3.50
CA ASN A 103 -4.45 18.95 -2.12
C ASN A 103 -3.21 18.07 -2.03
N LEU A 104 -2.74 17.52 -3.16
CA LEU A 104 -1.58 16.64 -3.23
C LEU A 104 -0.30 17.47 -3.16
N LYS A 105 0.56 17.20 -2.16
CA LYS A 105 1.90 17.80 -2.07
C LYS A 105 2.95 16.96 -2.78
N SER A 106 2.98 15.67 -2.48
CA SER A 106 3.79 14.64 -3.14
C SER A 106 3.24 13.26 -2.79
N PHE A 107 3.65 12.23 -3.51
CA PHE A 107 3.20 10.86 -3.21
C PHE A 107 3.82 10.32 -1.92
N SER A 108 5.09 10.63 -1.62
CA SER A 108 5.69 10.27 -0.33
C SER A 108 4.95 10.93 0.84
N TRP A 109 4.65 12.23 0.74
CA TRP A 109 3.84 12.90 1.75
C TRP A 109 2.45 12.27 1.91
N LEU A 110 1.77 11.95 0.79
CA LEU A 110 0.46 11.32 0.80
C LEU A 110 0.49 9.96 1.52
N ARG A 111 1.51 9.14 1.24
CA ARG A 111 1.69 7.82 1.86
C ARG A 111 1.96 7.90 3.37
N LEU A 112 2.63 8.95 3.83
CA LEU A 112 2.93 9.17 5.25
C LEU A 112 1.72 9.65 6.07
N ILE A 113 0.63 10.09 5.42
CA ILE A 113 -0.60 10.43 6.13
C ILE A 113 -1.23 9.14 6.66
N ALA A 114 -1.42 9.08 7.96
CA ALA A 114 -1.91 7.91 8.66
C ALA A 114 -3.04 8.27 9.62
N LYS A 115 -3.90 7.33 9.93
CA LYS A 115 -5.01 7.46 10.89
C LYS A 115 -4.55 7.96 12.26
N LYS A 116 -3.32 7.60 12.68
CA LYS A 116 -2.72 8.13 13.90
C LYS A 116 -2.62 9.66 13.93
N ASN A 117 -2.62 10.32 12.77
CA ASN A 117 -2.57 11.79 12.72
C ASN A 117 -3.78 12.45 13.39
N LEU A 118 -4.94 11.78 13.39
CA LEU A 118 -6.16 12.24 14.06
C LEU A 118 -6.02 12.29 15.59
N LYS A 119 -5.10 11.51 16.15
CA LYS A 119 -4.86 11.43 17.61
C LYS A 119 -3.89 12.48 18.13
N TYR A 120 -3.18 13.19 17.26
CA TYR A 120 -2.25 14.24 17.69
C TYR A 120 -2.99 15.48 18.19
N SER A 121 -2.41 16.16 19.19
CA SER A 121 -2.92 17.43 19.72
C SER A 121 -3.19 18.44 18.61
N PHE A 122 -4.19 19.29 18.80
CA PHE A 122 -4.55 20.38 17.88
C PHE A 122 -3.37 21.30 17.56
N PHE A 123 -2.45 21.49 18.49
CA PHE A 123 -1.24 22.32 18.32
C PHE A 123 -0.16 21.70 17.40
N ARG A 124 -0.31 20.44 16.98
CA ARG A 124 0.61 19.79 16.03
C ARG A 124 0.20 20.17 14.61
N PHE A 125 0.56 21.38 14.18
CA PHE A 125 0.28 21.91 12.84
C PHE A 125 1.07 21.20 11.73
N ASP A 126 2.13 20.49 12.08
CA ASP A 126 2.92 19.65 11.18
C ASP A 126 2.18 18.37 10.74
N LYS A 127 1.10 18.00 11.44
CA LYS A 127 0.31 16.81 11.15
C LYS A 127 -0.96 17.16 10.40
N PHE A 128 -1.10 16.61 9.19
CA PHE A 128 -2.34 16.74 8.42
C PHE A 128 -3.48 15.98 9.11
N LYS A 129 -4.62 16.65 9.32
CA LYS A 129 -5.74 16.11 10.12
C LYS A 129 -7.08 16.04 9.35
N LYS A 130 -7.16 16.63 8.15
CA LYS A 130 -8.37 16.49 7.32
C LYS A 130 -8.37 15.12 6.65
N ILE A 131 -8.69 14.09 7.42
CA ILE A 131 -8.62 12.68 7.02
C ILE A 131 -10.00 12.08 7.13
N LYS A 132 -10.44 11.38 6.08
CA LYS A 132 -11.59 10.46 6.06
C LYS A 132 -11.04 9.04 5.96
N VAL A 133 -11.57 8.13 6.78
CA VAL A 133 -11.21 6.71 6.72
C VAL A 133 -12.38 5.96 6.09
N LEU A 134 -12.10 5.15 5.09
CA LEU A 134 -13.05 4.20 4.51
C LEU A 134 -12.64 2.80 4.95
N ASN A 135 -13.53 2.15 5.72
CA ASN A 135 -13.33 0.79 6.18
C ASN A 135 -13.68 -0.20 5.06
N LYS A 136 -13.04 -1.38 5.06
CA LYS A 136 -13.28 -2.46 4.09
C LYS A 136 -13.14 -1.98 2.64
N ALA A 137 -12.22 -1.03 2.43
CA ALA A 137 -12.12 -0.30 1.18
C ALA A 137 -11.21 -1.01 0.16
N GLY A 138 -10.92 -2.30 0.35
CA GLY A 138 -10.15 -3.10 -0.61
C GLY A 138 -9.32 -4.18 0.03
N TRP A 139 -8.30 -4.60 -0.71
CA TRP A 139 -7.46 -5.76 -0.39
C TRP A 139 -5.99 -5.42 -0.59
N HIS A 140 -5.15 -5.90 0.34
CA HIS A 140 -3.70 -5.88 0.24
C HIS A 140 -3.19 -7.32 0.21
N PHE A 141 -2.46 -7.70 -0.84
CA PHE A 141 -1.98 -9.05 -1.08
C PHE A 141 -0.47 -9.17 -0.85
N SER A 142 -0.08 -9.36 0.41
CA SER A 142 1.33 -9.52 0.75
C SER A 142 1.86 -10.88 0.29
N TYR A 143 2.99 -10.88 -0.41
CA TYR A 143 3.74 -12.10 -0.77
C TYR A 143 2.93 -13.13 -1.58
N LEU A 144 1.99 -12.67 -2.43
CA LEU A 144 1.28 -13.53 -3.37
C LEU A 144 2.18 -13.84 -4.57
N MET A 145 3.22 -14.64 -4.34
CA MET A 145 4.27 -14.98 -5.30
C MET A 145 4.97 -16.27 -4.88
N THR A 146 5.93 -16.75 -5.70
CA THR A 146 6.75 -17.93 -5.37
C THR A 146 7.67 -17.64 -4.18
N GLU A 147 8.11 -18.69 -3.51
CA GLU A 147 9.01 -18.57 -2.35
C GLU A 147 10.37 -17.97 -2.75
N GLU A 148 10.84 -18.27 -3.96
CA GLU A 148 12.05 -17.67 -4.54
C GLU A 148 11.87 -16.15 -4.78
N ASP A 149 10.70 -15.72 -5.20
CA ASP A 149 10.41 -14.29 -5.40
C ASP A 149 10.17 -13.57 -4.07
N ILE A 150 9.62 -14.28 -3.05
CA ILE A 150 9.56 -13.77 -1.68
C ILE A 150 10.98 -13.49 -1.16
N GLN A 151 11.91 -14.44 -1.34
CA GLN A 151 13.30 -14.27 -0.95
C GLN A 151 13.94 -13.06 -1.61
N LYS A 152 13.77 -12.91 -2.94
CA LYS A 152 14.25 -11.74 -3.70
C LYS A 152 13.64 -10.44 -3.20
N LYS A 153 12.34 -10.43 -2.94
CA LYS A 153 11.62 -9.25 -2.44
C LYS A 153 12.18 -8.80 -1.09
N ILE A 154 12.42 -9.72 -0.15
CA ILE A 154 12.99 -9.41 1.17
C ILE A 154 14.40 -8.82 1.02
N LYS A 155 15.26 -9.43 0.21
CA LYS A 155 16.64 -8.95 -0.04
C LYS A 155 16.69 -7.58 -0.74
N ALA A 156 15.69 -7.28 -1.56
CA ALA A 156 15.59 -5.99 -2.28
C ALA A 156 14.86 -4.90 -1.48
N TRP A 157 14.32 -5.23 -0.31
CA TRP A 157 13.47 -4.32 0.45
C TRP A 157 14.29 -3.25 1.19
N THR A 158 13.65 -2.12 1.50
CA THR A 158 14.27 -1.02 2.26
C THR A 158 14.57 -1.36 3.72
N HIS A 159 13.92 -2.40 4.25
CA HIS A 159 14.15 -2.95 5.58
C HIS A 159 15.30 -3.97 5.59
N SER A 160 16.51 -3.50 5.34
CA SER A 160 17.71 -4.36 5.27
C SER A 160 18.01 -5.09 6.59
N GLU A 161 17.48 -4.63 7.72
CA GLU A 161 17.54 -5.32 9.01
C GLU A 161 16.81 -6.67 9.01
N LEU A 162 15.92 -6.91 8.05
CA LEU A 162 15.21 -8.18 7.86
C LEU A 162 15.91 -9.13 6.87
N ASP A 163 16.96 -8.68 6.19
CA ASP A 163 17.77 -9.54 5.33
C ASP A 163 18.80 -10.31 6.16
N THR A 164 18.31 -11.23 6.96
CA THR A 164 19.13 -12.13 7.77
C THR A 164 18.98 -13.57 7.29
N PRO A 165 20.01 -14.46 7.48
CA PRO A 165 19.91 -15.85 7.08
C PRO A 165 18.67 -16.57 7.64
N GLU A 166 18.26 -16.26 8.88
CA GLU A 166 17.11 -16.86 9.54
C GLU A 166 15.77 -16.50 8.90
N ILE A 167 15.71 -15.37 8.18
CA ILE A 167 14.50 -14.89 7.49
C ILE A 167 14.56 -15.23 6.01
N THR A 168 15.73 -15.08 5.38
CA THR A 168 15.90 -15.19 3.93
C THR A 168 16.36 -16.57 3.45
N ASP A 169 16.57 -17.54 4.35
CA ASP A 169 16.79 -18.93 3.96
C ASP A 169 15.55 -19.48 3.24
N LEU A 170 15.77 -20.09 2.07
CA LEU A 170 14.69 -20.54 1.20
C LEU A 170 13.83 -21.65 1.83
N ASP A 171 14.46 -22.59 2.54
CA ASP A 171 13.74 -23.68 3.19
C ASP A 171 12.92 -23.16 4.37
N THR A 172 13.43 -22.16 5.08
CA THR A 172 12.70 -21.45 6.13
C THR A 172 11.47 -20.75 5.56
N ILE A 173 11.61 -20.05 4.43
CA ILE A 173 10.49 -19.39 3.74
C ILE A 173 9.45 -20.43 3.31
N LYS A 174 9.86 -21.53 2.65
CA LYS A 174 8.97 -22.62 2.21
C LYS A 174 8.19 -23.22 3.37
N ASN A 175 8.84 -23.49 4.48
CA ASN A 175 8.19 -24.03 5.67
C ASN A 175 7.17 -23.06 6.26
N ARG A 176 7.51 -21.75 6.38
CA ARG A 176 6.59 -20.73 6.90
C ARG A 176 5.37 -20.55 6.02
N VAL A 177 5.56 -20.50 4.68
CA VAL A 177 4.45 -20.41 3.71
C VAL A 177 3.56 -21.65 3.78
N LYS A 178 4.12 -22.85 3.82
CA LYS A 178 3.39 -24.12 3.92
C LYS A 178 2.57 -24.21 5.21
N GLU A 179 3.11 -23.75 6.32
CA GLU A 179 2.49 -23.78 7.64
C GLU A 179 1.58 -22.56 7.90
N ASN A 180 1.44 -21.64 6.94
CA ASN A 180 0.75 -20.36 7.08
C ASN A 180 1.24 -19.57 8.31
N LYS A 181 2.56 -19.49 8.48
CA LYS A 181 3.22 -18.71 9.54
C LYS A 181 3.76 -17.40 8.98
N ASP A 182 3.92 -16.40 9.86
CA ASP A 182 4.52 -15.12 9.47
C ASP A 182 5.98 -15.28 9.06
N LEU A 183 6.39 -14.61 7.97
CA LEU A 183 7.76 -14.67 7.43
C LEU A 183 8.82 -14.19 8.40
N PHE A 184 8.48 -13.29 9.30
CA PHE A 184 9.41 -12.62 10.22
C PHE A 184 9.35 -13.20 11.63
N GLY A 185 8.66 -14.32 11.83
CA GLY A 185 8.55 -14.98 13.12
C GLY A 185 7.67 -14.26 14.14
N ARG A 186 6.87 -13.26 13.71
CA ARG A 186 5.91 -12.58 14.58
C ARG A 186 4.74 -13.52 14.89
N ASN A 187 4.11 -13.35 16.05
CA ASN A 187 2.94 -14.16 16.43
C ASN A 187 1.66 -13.64 15.73
N ILE A 188 1.62 -13.73 14.41
CA ILE A 188 0.45 -13.38 13.61
C ILE A 188 -0.37 -14.63 13.35
N LYS A 189 -1.67 -14.55 13.63
CA LYS A 189 -2.65 -15.59 13.29
C LYS A 189 -3.21 -15.33 11.91
N PHE A 190 -3.52 -16.40 11.19
CA PHE A 190 -4.13 -16.36 9.88
C PHE A 190 -5.41 -17.19 9.86
N SER A 191 -6.44 -16.66 9.21
CA SER A 191 -7.70 -17.36 8.95
C SER A 191 -7.81 -17.65 7.45
N LYS A 192 -8.18 -18.89 7.12
CA LYS A 192 -8.48 -19.26 5.74
C LYS A 192 -9.97 -18.98 5.50
N LEU A 193 -10.28 -18.07 4.58
CA LEU A 193 -11.65 -17.76 4.19
C LEU A 193 -12.11 -18.68 3.05
N GLU A 194 -13.40 -19.00 3.03
CA GLU A 194 -14.04 -19.59 1.84
C GLU A 194 -14.22 -18.51 0.77
N PHE A 195 -14.06 -18.87 -0.52
CA PHE A 195 -14.15 -17.88 -1.61
C PHE A 195 -15.50 -17.18 -1.71
N SER A 196 -16.58 -17.82 -1.25
CA SER A 196 -17.91 -17.23 -1.18
C SER A 196 -18.07 -16.11 -0.15
N GLU A 197 -17.11 -15.96 0.77
CA GLU A 197 -17.13 -14.96 1.85
C GLU A 197 -16.30 -13.71 1.51
N GLN A 198 -15.59 -13.73 0.37
CA GLN A 198 -14.63 -12.66 0.01
C GLN A 198 -15.22 -11.61 -0.95
N PHE A 199 -16.27 -11.97 -1.70
CA PHE A 199 -16.79 -11.21 -2.83
C PHE A 199 -18.28 -11.02 -2.77
#